data_7091a1c7d20615025f7334561b31ed1b
#
_entry.id   7091a1c7d20615025f7334561b31ed1b
#
_cell.length_a   1.000
_cell.length_b   1.000
_cell.length_c   1.000
_cell.angle_alpha   90.00
_cell.angle_beta   90.00
_cell.angle_gamma   90.00
#
_symmetry.space_group_name_H-M   'P 1'
#
loop_
_entity.id
_entity.type
_entity.pdbx_description
1 polymer ?
#
loop_
_entity_poly.entity_id
_entity_poly.type
_entity_poly.pdbx_seq_one_letter_code
_entity_poly.pdbx_strand_id
1 'polypeptide(L)'
;KTIDASAAKSGDAKTWEVTFEAPKYNALGEEIVYTVTESAISGYKAAVSGDQTNGFTITNTQTGTEKFKVIKRWIGAEGDKITVRIKDADTGAELLVRTITKTDADLVRITDPANPNVTVWEVPVELDKFDSVGRKITYSVDEENVPNYGKTIVSSENNFVITNTEEVSFKVDKKWVGQVGSEITVVLKSGERVLETKKVTSADLKAGTNDTWEVTFKAVPKYDSLGHIINYTVDEQNAANYVKEVTNNNDGSFTITNTEKTVIRVDKKWLGKVASGVAIKLMNGSQVVDEKTVNASAAKSGDASTWEVSFEAPKYGKDGKAIVYTVTESAIAGYEAEVSGNQAEGFTITNKDTEKVKIKVDKKWLGKVGEKVTLSLLNGTEVVDTKTVDAASAKAGEANTWEVSFEAPKYGKDGKAVVYTVTESAIAGYEAAVSGNQEAGFTITNTNTEK
;
A
#
# COMPACT_ATOMS: atom_id res chain seq x y z
N LYS A 1 -70.94 -38.19 26.83
CA LYS A 1 -71.29 -36.76 26.83
C LYS A 1 -70.45 -36.03 25.81
N THR A 2 -71.06 -35.08 25.08
CA THR A 2 -70.33 -34.13 24.23
C THR A 2 -70.23 -32.82 25.02
N ILE A 3 -69.03 -32.26 25.03
CA ILE A 3 -68.72 -30.97 25.67
C ILE A 3 -68.06 -30.03 24.65
N ASP A 4 -68.21 -28.75 24.85
CA ASP A 4 -67.64 -27.68 24.03
C ASP A 4 -67.17 -26.56 24.95
N ALA A 5 -66.77 -25.44 24.37
CA ALA A 5 -66.18 -24.31 25.08
C ALA A 5 -67.09 -23.73 26.20
N SER A 6 -68.41 -24.04 26.20
CA SER A 6 -69.35 -23.64 27.30
C SER A 6 -69.04 -24.38 28.58
N ALA A 7 -68.37 -25.52 28.51
CA ALA A 7 -67.96 -26.31 29.69
C ALA A 7 -66.57 -25.85 30.25
N ALA A 8 -66.07 -24.70 29.79
CA ALA A 8 -64.80 -24.14 30.28
C ALA A 8 -64.86 -23.82 31.76
N LYS A 9 -63.81 -24.21 32.50
CA LYS A 9 -63.69 -23.93 33.92
C LYS A 9 -63.52 -22.43 34.16
N SER A 10 -64.19 -21.92 35.16
CA SER A 10 -64.12 -20.49 35.47
C SER A 10 -62.67 -20.04 35.68
N GLY A 11 -62.22 -19.06 34.86
CA GLY A 11 -60.92 -18.56 34.91
C GLY A 11 -59.84 -19.35 34.06
N ASP A 12 -60.26 -20.48 33.46
CA ASP A 12 -59.39 -21.29 32.59
C ASP A 12 -60.09 -21.78 31.34
N ALA A 13 -60.04 -21.03 30.28
CA ALA A 13 -60.65 -21.36 29.00
C ALA A 13 -60.09 -22.62 28.30
N LYS A 14 -58.94 -23.12 28.75
CA LYS A 14 -58.33 -24.33 28.20
C LYS A 14 -58.69 -25.61 28.89
N THR A 15 -59.30 -25.54 30.10
CA THR A 15 -59.75 -26.69 30.85
C THR A 15 -61.28 -26.72 30.86
N TRP A 16 -61.84 -27.76 30.27
CA TRP A 16 -63.31 -28.01 30.27
C TRP A 16 -63.66 -29.08 31.29
N GLU A 17 -64.71 -28.92 32.02
CA GLU A 17 -65.08 -29.81 33.08
C GLU A 17 -66.44 -30.48 32.78
N VAL A 18 -66.52 -31.79 33.00
CA VAL A 18 -67.73 -32.55 32.86
C VAL A 18 -67.83 -33.59 33.97
N THR A 19 -69.01 -33.71 34.55
CA THR A 19 -69.30 -34.72 35.60
C THR A 19 -70.17 -35.84 35.06
N PHE A 20 -69.80 -37.08 35.37
CA PHE A 20 -70.61 -38.26 35.13
C PHE A 20 -71.16 -38.75 36.46
N GLU A 21 -72.41 -39.10 36.45
CA GLU A 21 -73.09 -39.83 37.54
C GLU A 21 -73.29 -41.25 37.08
N ALA A 22 -72.85 -42.23 37.90
CA ALA A 22 -72.92 -43.65 37.57
C ALA A 22 -73.06 -44.48 38.88
N PRO A 23 -73.64 -45.65 38.83
CA PRO A 23 -73.76 -46.54 39.98
C PRO A 23 -72.38 -46.91 40.53
N LYS A 24 -72.22 -46.90 41.89
CA LYS A 24 -70.95 -47.31 42.50
C LYS A 24 -70.74 -48.81 42.48
N TYR A 25 -71.85 -49.56 42.55
CA TYR A 25 -71.81 -51.02 42.63
C TYR A 25 -72.64 -51.64 41.49
N ASN A 26 -72.22 -52.79 41.03
CA ASN A 26 -72.98 -53.63 40.09
C ASN A 26 -74.12 -54.38 40.75
N ALA A 27 -74.89 -55.17 39.99
CA ALA A 27 -76.02 -55.95 40.51
C ALA A 27 -75.60 -57.08 41.49
N LEU A 28 -74.30 -57.40 41.57
CA LEU A 28 -73.73 -58.40 42.49
C LEU A 28 -73.13 -57.74 43.74
N GLY A 29 -73.23 -56.41 43.92
CA GLY A 29 -72.66 -55.65 45.03
C GLY A 29 -71.16 -55.39 44.93
N GLU A 30 -70.55 -55.65 43.78
CA GLU A 30 -69.10 -55.41 43.54
C GLU A 30 -68.89 -53.96 43.07
N GLU A 31 -67.85 -53.34 43.55
CA GLU A 31 -67.52 -51.96 43.15
C GLU A 31 -67.12 -51.93 41.66
N ILE A 32 -67.75 -50.99 40.93
CA ILE A 32 -67.44 -50.76 39.50
C ILE A 32 -66.27 -49.82 39.36
N VAL A 33 -65.28 -50.27 38.64
CA VAL A 33 -64.12 -49.43 38.25
C VAL A 33 -64.44 -48.81 36.91
N TYR A 34 -64.48 -47.47 36.88
CA TYR A 34 -64.77 -46.69 35.70
C TYR A 34 -63.48 -46.20 35.08
N THR A 35 -63.46 -46.10 33.75
CA THR A 35 -62.42 -45.42 32.96
C THR A 35 -63.07 -44.38 32.05
N VAL A 36 -62.36 -43.40 31.64
CA VAL A 36 -62.77 -42.41 30.63
C VAL A 36 -62.02 -42.53 29.39
N THR A 37 -62.64 -42.30 28.25
CA THR A 37 -62.05 -42.21 26.94
C THR A 37 -62.59 -41.03 26.20
N GLU A 38 -61.86 -40.50 25.25
CA GLU A 38 -62.29 -39.45 24.37
C GLU A 38 -62.25 -39.93 22.91
N SER A 39 -63.24 -39.51 22.15
CA SER A 39 -63.20 -39.71 20.69
C SER A 39 -62.04 -38.94 20.07
N ALA A 40 -61.34 -39.55 19.11
CA ALA A 40 -60.23 -38.94 18.47
C ALA A 40 -60.55 -37.54 17.86
N ILE A 41 -59.73 -36.54 18.21
CA ILE A 41 -59.87 -35.18 17.69
C ILE A 41 -58.74 -35.00 16.71
N SER A 42 -59.01 -34.62 15.46
CA SER A 42 -57.99 -34.39 14.41
C SER A 42 -57.01 -33.29 14.86
N GLY A 43 -55.74 -33.59 14.74
CA GLY A 43 -54.67 -32.66 15.15
C GLY A 43 -54.34 -32.66 16.63
N TYR A 44 -54.86 -33.59 17.40
CA TYR A 44 -54.56 -33.75 18.81
C TYR A 44 -54.26 -35.23 19.17
N LYS A 45 -53.42 -35.40 20.19
CA LYS A 45 -53.18 -36.66 20.88
C LYS A 45 -53.71 -36.56 22.28
N ALA A 46 -54.62 -37.44 22.58
CA ALA A 46 -55.26 -37.54 23.94
C ALA A 46 -54.37 -38.39 24.88
N ALA A 47 -54.22 -37.96 26.11
CA ALA A 47 -53.64 -38.70 27.19
C ALA A 47 -54.59 -38.62 28.40
N VAL A 48 -54.89 -39.76 29.01
CA VAL A 48 -55.76 -39.84 30.19
C VAL A 48 -54.95 -40.14 31.43
N SER A 49 -55.16 -39.36 32.48
CA SER A 49 -54.54 -39.54 33.80
C SER A 49 -55.63 -39.41 34.92
N GLY A 50 -55.23 -39.76 36.13
CA GLY A 50 -56.11 -39.76 37.28
C GLY A 50 -56.93 -41.06 37.43
N ASP A 51 -57.88 -41.03 38.33
CA ASP A 51 -58.75 -42.20 38.70
C ASP A 51 -60.17 -41.73 39.09
N GLN A 52 -61.08 -42.70 39.32
CA GLN A 52 -62.43 -42.37 39.63
C GLN A 52 -62.67 -41.73 41.04
N THR A 53 -61.63 -41.83 41.92
CA THR A 53 -61.68 -41.23 43.27
C THR A 53 -61.27 -39.77 43.25
N ASN A 54 -60.21 -39.46 42.48
CA ASN A 54 -59.59 -38.14 42.41
C ASN A 54 -60.02 -37.34 41.18
N GLY A 55 -60.76 -37.99 40.27
CA GLY A 55 -61.16 -37.45 38.99
C GLY A 55 -60.16 -37.80 37.89
N PHE A 56 -60.63 -37.82 36.65
CA PHE A 56 -59.83 -38.06 35.46
C PHE A 56 -59.47 -36.74 34.78
N THR A 57 -58.33 -36.67 34.21
CA THR A 57 -57.87 -35.57 33.31
C THR A 57 -57.56 -36.13 31.94
N ILE A 58 -58.20 -35.64 30.90
CA ILE A 58 -57.91 -35.90 29.53
C ILE A 58 -57.16 -34.69 29.03
N THR A 59 -55.87 -34.89 28.65
CA THR A 59 -55.05 -33.82 28.09
C THR A 59 -54.88 -34.02 26.58
N ASN A 60 -55.33 -33.05 25.79
CA ASN A 60 -55.19 -33.00 24.36
C ASN A 60 -53.96 -32.16 23.98
N THR A 61 -52.95 -32.80 23.53
CA THR A 61 -51.72 -32.14 23.02
C THR A 61 -51.83 -31.98 21.51
N GLN A 62 -51.68 -30.74 21.03
CA GLN A 62 -51.66 -30.45 19.59
C GLN A 62 -50.53 -31.18 18.90
N THR A 63 -50.84 -31.81 17.77
CA THR A 63 -49.86 -32.55 16.96
C THR A 63 -49.77 -31.95 15.57
N GLY A 64 -48.78 -32.36 14.83
CA GLY A 64 -48.50 -31.95 13.44
C GLY A 64 -47.03 -31.85 13.21
N THR A 65 -46.65 -31.85 11.96
CA THR A 65 -45.26 -31.71 11.56
C THR A 65 -45.04 -30.40 10.80
N GLU A 66 -43.85 -29.92 10.81
CA GLU A 66 -43.38 -28.79 10.02
C GLU A 66 -42.28 -29.29 9.07
N LYS A 67 -42.37 -28.90 7.80
CA LYS A 67 -41.41 -29.28 6.74
C LYS A 67 -40.61 -28.08 6.35
N PHE A 68 -39.31 -28.22 6.37
CA PHE A 68 -38.35 -27.20 5.93
C PHE A 68 -37.11 -27.85 5.29
N LYS A 69 -36.23 -27.04 4.75
CA LYS A 69 -34.95 -27.52 4.20
C LYS A 69 -33.78 -26.98 5.01
N VAL A 70 -32.77 -27.81 5.20
CA VAL A 70 -31.42 -27.37 5.49
C VAL A 70 -30.69 -27.29 4.17
N ILE A 71 -30.27 -26.08 3.80
CA ILE A 71 -29.54 -25.77 2.58
C ILE A 71 -28.09 -25.58 2.97
N LYS A 72 -27.25 -26.52 2.58
CA LYS A 72 -25.81 -26.44 2.74
C LYS A 72 -25.17 -25.83 1.49
N ARG A 73 -24.46 -24.73 1.65
CA ARG A 73 -23.72 -24.08 0.57
C ARG A 73 -22.23 -24.17 0.82
N TRP A 74 -21.53 -24.80 -0.09
CA TRP A 74 -20.07 -24.88 -0.13
C TRP A 74 -19.54 -23.80 -1.07
N ILE A 75 -18.53 -23.02 -0.61
CA ILE A 75 -17.78 -22.07 -1.43
C ILE A 75 -16.32 -22.50 -1.37
N GLY A 76 -15.80 -22.97 -2.49
CA GLY A 76 -14.53 -23.67 -2.63
C GLY A 76 -14.72 -25.17 -2.81
N ALA A 77 -13.78 -25.97 -2.29
CA ALA A 77 -13.90 -27.41 -2.35
C ALA A 77 -15.15 -27.90 -1.59
N GLU A 78 -15.82 -28.89 -2.12
CA GLU A 78 -16.96 -29.54 -1.47
C GLU A 78 -16.45 -30.51 -0.38
N GLY A 79 -16.98 -30.40 0.84
CA GLY A 79 -16.69 -31.35 1.89
C GLY A 79 -17.40 -32.70 1.69
N ASP A 80 -16.91 -33.76 2.32
CA ASP A 80 -17.51 -35.09 2.18
C ASP A 80 -18.76 -35.27 3.05
N LYS A 81 -18.81 -34.60 4.18
CA LYS A 81 -19.89 -34.70 5.16
C LYS A 81 -20.00 -33.47 6.05
N ILE A 82 -21.16 -33.26 6.61
CA ILE A 82 -21.43 -32.32 7.70
C ILE A 82 -22.25 -33.00 8.78
N THR A 83 -22.20 -32.50 10.03
CA THR A 83 -23.13 -32.88 11.10
C THR A 83 -23.95 -31.66 11.49
N VAL A 84 -25.22 -31.73 11.24
CA VAL A 84 -26.19 -30.66 11.54
C VAL A 84 -26.93 -30.99 12.85
N ARG A 85 -27.13 -30.00 13.70
CA ARG A 85 -27.90 -30.05 14.93
C ARG A 85 -29.11 -29.12 14.83
N ILE A 86 -30.30 -29.66 15.00
CA ILE A 86 -31.52 -28.88 15.01
C ILE A 86 -32.02 -28.85 16.45
N LYS A 87 -32.30 -27.65 16.96
CA LYS A 87 -32.68 -27.39 18.33
C LYS A 87 -33.96 -26.58 18.38
N ASP A 88 -34.69 -26.72 19.47
CA ASP A 88 -35.68 -25.76 19.88
C ASP A 88 -34.96 -24.47 20.31
N ALA A 89 -35.22 -23.37 19.61
CA ALA A 89 -34.55 -22.10 19.85
C ALA A 89 -34.87 -21.48 21.22
N ASP A 90 -36.09 -21.80 21.76
CA ASP A 90 -36.55 -21.22 23.02
C ASP A 90 -35.99 -21.97 24.24
N THR A 91 -35.82 -23.29 24.12
CA THR A 91 -35.38 -24.15 25.24
C THR A 91 -33.95 -24.60 25.13
N GLY A 92 -33.38 -24.54 23.92
CA GLY A 92 -32.06 -25.11 23.59
C GLY A 92 -32.06 -26.65 23.48
N ALA A 93 -33.22 -27.32 23.63
CA ALA A 93 -33.31 -28.76 23.52
C ALA A 93 -32.93 -29.24 22.12
N GLU A 94 -32.08 -30.27 22.04
CA GLU A 94 -31.71 -30.91 20.80
C GLU A 94 -32.83 -31.81 20.29
N LEU A 95 -33.31 -31.51 19.08
CA LEU A 95 -34.43 -32.22 18.45
C LEU A 95 -33.94 -33.24 17.40
N LEU A 96 -32.90 -32.93 16.69
CA LEU A 96 -32.29 -33.79 15.68
C LEU A 96 -30.80 -33.54 15.57
N VAL A 97 -30.03 -34.61 15.54
CA VAL A 97 -28.62 -34.60 15.08
C VAL A 97 -28.54 -35.48 13.84
N ARG A 98 -28.07 -34.90 12.74
CA ARG A 98 -27.98 -35.64 11.48
C ARG A 98 -26.62 -35.40 10.81
N THR A 99 -25.93 -36.49 10.53
CA THR A 99 -24.78 -36.45 9.64
C THR A 99 -25.30 -36.59 8.21
N ILE A 100 -24.94 -35.62 7.35
CA ILE A 100 -25.29 -35.55 5.94
C ILE A 100 -24.01 -35.77 5.13
N THR A 101 -24.05 -36.73 4.22
CA THR A 101 -22.96 -37.05 3.29
C THR A 101 -23.37 -36.73 1.86
N LYS A 102 -22.38 -36.50 1.00
CA LYS A 102 -22.64 -36.20 -0.43
C LYS A 102 -23.29 -37.35 -1.21
N THR A 103 -23.46 -38.53 -0.58
CA THR A 103 -24.06 -39.73 -1.15
C THR A 103 -25.42 -40.07 -0.55
N ASP A 104 -25.95 -39.23 0.35
CA ASP A 104 -27.27 -39.47 0.95
C ASP A 104 -28.37 -39.47 -0.11
N ALA A 105 -29.31 -40.43 -0.01
CA ALA A 105 -30.32 -40.68 -1.03
C ALA A 105 -31.37 -39.57 -1.15
N ASP A 106 -31.60 -38.82 -0.06
CA ASP A 106 -32.57 -37.71 0.00
C ASP A 106 -31.90 -36.32 -0.25
N LEU A 107 -30.59 -36.32 -0.52
CA LEU A 107 -29.86 -35.11 -0.83
C LEU A 107 -30.11 -34.68 -2.29
N VAL A 108 -30.53 -33.44 -2.48
CA VAL A 108 -30.51 -32.79 -3.76
C VAL A 108 -29.22 -31.96 -3.88
N ARG A 109 -28.30 -32.40 -4.73
CA ARG A 109 -27.02 -31.70 -4.98
C ARG A 109 -27.13 -30.84 -6.24
N ILE A 110 -26.85 -29.55 -6.09
CA ILE A 110 -26.93 -28.54 -7.15
C ILE A 110 -25.52 -27.95 -7.36
N THR A 111 -25.06 -28.01 -8.61
CA THR A 111 -23.80 -27.37 -9.05
C THR A 111 -24.13 -26.37 -10.15
N ASP A 112 -23.56 -25.19 -10.06
CA ASP A 112 -23.67 -24.17 -11.11
C ASP A 112 -22.48 -24.31 -12.07
N PRO A 113 -22.72 -24.69 -13.35
CA PRO A 113 -21.62 -24.77 -14.33
C PRO A 113 -20.91 -23.44 -14.56
N ALA A 114 -21.60 -22.31 -14.36
CA ALA A 114 -21.02 -20.98 -14.51
C ALA A 114 -20.16 -20.59 -13.28
N ASN A 115 -20.39 -21.27 -12.14
CA ASN A 115 -19.64 -21.03 -10.90
C ASN A 115 -19.24 -22.37 -10.23
N PRO A 116 -18.20 -23.04 -10.74
CA PRO A 116 -17.79 -24.38 -10.28
C PRO A 116 -17.30 -24.40 -8.82
N ASN A 117 -17.00 -23.24 -8.26
CA ASN A 117 -16.58 -23.10 -6.86
C ASN A 117 -17.76 -23.06 -5.88
N VAL A 118 -19.00 -23.16 -6.34
CA VAL A 118 -20.18 -23.18 -5.47
C VAL A 118 -20.96 -24.46 -5.68
N THR A 119 -21.15 -25.22 -4.59
CA THR A 119 -22.01 -26.40 -4.56
C THR A 119 -23.06 -26.23 -3.46
N VAL A 120 -24.29 -26.60 -3.78
CA VAL A 120 -25.42 -26.50 -2.83
C VAL A 120 -26.00 -27.89 -2.60
N TRP A 121 -26.24 -28.22 -1.33
CA TRP A 121 -26.97 -29.41 -0.89
C TRP A 121 -28.31 -28.97 -0.29
N GLU A 122 -29.42 -29.54 -0.74
CA GLU A 122 -30.70 -29.34 -0.14
C GLU A 122 -31.18 -30.63 0.55
N VAL A 123 -31.40 -30.57 1.85
CA VAL A 123 -31.82 -31.70 2.68
C VAL A 123 -33.20 -31.42 3.26
N PRO A 124 -34.23 -32.22 2.92
CA PRO A 124 -35.53 -32.05 3.50
C PRO A 124 -35.50 -32.51 4.97
N VAL A 125 -36.22 -31.79 5.80
CA VAL A 125 -36.40 -32.08 7.23
C VAL A 125 -37.89 -31.99 7.55
N GLU A 126 -38.37 -32.98 8.31
CA GLU A 126 -39.71 -32.97 8.86
C GLU A 126 -39.64 -33.28 10.36
N LEU A 127 -40.13 -32.37 11.20
CA LEU A 127 -40.09 -32.48 12.65
C LEU A 127 -41.44 -32.07 13.24
N ASP A 128 -41.67 -32.45 14.51
CA ASP A 128 -42.90 -32.11 15.24
C ASP A 128 -43.06 -30.60 15.40
N LYS A 129 -44.20 -30.08 14.98
CA LYS A 129 -44.54 -28.66 15.05
C LYS A 129 -44.74 -28.14 16.48
N PHE A 130 -45.15 -29.03 17.40
CA PHE A 130 -45.46 -28.73 18.77
C PHE A 130 -44.69 -29.66 19.71
N ASP A 131 -44.34 -29.16 20.88
CA ASP A 131 -43.72 -29.95 21.93
C ASP A 131 -44.75 -30.79 22.72
N SER A 132 -44.28 -31.54 23.71
CA SER A 132 -45.11 -32.42 24.53
C SER A 132 -46.17 -31.69 25.37
N VAL A 133 -46.06 -30.36 25.49
CA VAL A 133 -47.03 -29.53 26.20
C VAL A 133 -47.90 -28.66 25.25
N GLY A 134 -47.81 -28.90 23.95
CA GLY A 134 -48.57 -28.20 22.91
C GLY A 134 -48.05 -26.81 22.56
N ARG A 135 -46.84 -26.43 22.98
CA ARG A 135 -46.20 -25.17 22.58
C ARG A 135 -45.61 -25.34 21.17
N LYS A 136 -45.88 -24.37 20.30
CA LYS A 136 -45.24 -24.37 18.97
C LYS A 136 -43.73 -24.26 19.11
N ILE A 137 -42.98 -25.14 18.43
CA ILE A 137 -41.51 -25.17 18.41
C ILE A 137 -40.98 -24.12 17.42
N THR A 138 -40.02 -23.34 17.87
CA THR A 138 -39.22 -22.47 17.02
C THR A 138 -37.87 -23.17 16.76
N TYR A 139 -37.54 -23.45 15.51
CA TYR A 139 -36.31 -24.18 15.20
C TYR A 139 -35.12 -23.26 15.08
N SER A 140 -33.97 -23.76 15.52
CA SER A 140 -32.63 -23.23 15.21
C SER A 140 -31.76 -24.35 14.67
N VAL A 141 -30.79 -24.00 13.80
CA VAL A 141 -29.88 -24.96 13.19
C VAL A 141 -28.44 -24.53 13.45
N ASP A 142 -27.61 -25.50 13.80
CA ASP A 142 -26.16 -25.35 13.89
C ASP A 142 -25.48 -26.51 13.16
N GLU A 143 -24.19 -26.31 12.83
CA GLU A 143 -23.32 -27.30 12.20
C GLU A 143 -22.07 -27.49 13.03
N GLU A 144 -21.57 -28.70 13.17
CA GLU A 144 -20.23 -28.93 13.71
C GLU A 144 -19.18 -28.30 12.80
N ASN A 145 -18.14 -27.73 13.41
CA ASN A 145 -17.10 -27.06 12.65
C ASN A 145 -16.42 -27.99 11.65
N VAL A 146 -16.37 -27.57 10.39
CA VAL A 146 -15.64 -28.25 9.33
C VAL A 146 -14.24 -27.63 9.24
N PRO A 147 -13.16 -28.41 9.42
CA PRO A 147 -11.80 -27.87 9.34
C PRO A 147 -11.52 -27.16 8.01
N ASN A 148 -10.82 -26.03 8.08
CA ASN A 148 -10.48 -25.16 6.95
C ASN A 148 -11.66 -24.45 6.26
N TYR A 149 -12.78 -24.32 6.97
CA TYR A 149 -13.94 -23.56 6.50
C TYR A 149 -14.43 -22.57 7.55
N GLY A 150 -14.68 -21.35 7.11
CA GLY A 150 -15.49 -20.37 7.85
C GLY A 150 -16.97 -20.64 7.65
N LYS A 151 -17.74 -20.68 8.73
CA LYS A 151 -19.17 -20.99 8.73
C LYS A 151 -20.02 -19.75 8.93
N THR A 152 -21.10 -19.62 8.16
CA THR A 152 -22.20 -18.69 8.43
C THR A 152 -23.54 -19.41 8.33
N ILE A 153 -24.51 -19.02 9.16
CA ILE A 153 -25.87 -19.58 9.17
C ILE A 153 -26.89 -18.45 9.08
N VAL A 154 -27.79 -18.56 8.13
CA VAL A 154 -28.90 -17.61 7.93
C VAL A 154 -30.21 -18.38 7.90
N SER A 155 -31.20 -17.92 8.66
CA SER A 155 -32.58 -18.41 8.58
C SER A 155 -33.39 -17.55 7.61
N SER A 156 -34.19 -18.17 6.78
CA SER A 156 -35.10 -17.52 5.84
C SER A 156 -36.43 -18.23 5.84
N GLU A 157 -37.46 -17.58 6.31
CA GLU A 157 -38.86 -18.06 6.46
C GLU A 157 -39.00 -19.50 6.94
N ASN A 158 -38.83 -20.50 6.05
CA ASN A 158 -38.96 -21.93 6.35
C ASN A 158 -37.70 -22.71 5.98
N ASN A 159 -36.52 -22.07 5.84
CA ASN A 159 -35.30 -22.76 5.48
C ASN A 159 -34.13 -22.22 6.28
N PHE A 160 -33.11 -23.04 6.44
CA PHE A 160 -31.82 -22.65 7.04
C PHE A 160 -30.71 -22.84 6.02
N VAL A 161 -29.95 -21.78 5.77
CA VAL A 161 -28.82 -21.79 4.86
C VAL A 161 -27.52 -21.79 5.67
N ILE A 162 -26.78 -22.87 5.61
CA ILE A 162 -25.44 -23.01 6.20
C ILE A 162 -24.42 -22.84 5.09
N THR A 163 -23.62 -21.80 5.12
CA THR A 163 -22.55 -21.57 4.15
C THR A 163 -21.20 -21.87 4.79
N ASN A 164 -20.43 -22.76 4.18
CA ASN A 164 -19.02 -22.99 4.50
C ASN A 164 -18.16 -22.46 3.36
N THR A 165 -17.31 -21.48 3.69
CA THR A 165 -16.36 -20.90 2.76
C THR A 165 -14.98 -21.44 3.07
N GLU A 166 -14.29 -22.01 2.08
CA GLU A 166 -12.92 -22.51 2.23
C GLU A 166 -11.99 -21.36 2.66
N GLU A 167 -11.18 -21.63 3.66
CA GLU A 167 -10.23 -20.70 4.24
C GLU A 167 -8.79 -21.05 3.85
N VAL A 168 -7.97 -20.02 3.78
CA VAL A 168 -6.52 -20.12 3.56
C VAL A 168 -5.76 -19.39 4.66
N SER A 169 -4.47 -19.67 4.73
CA SER A 169 -3.56 -18.95 5.63
C SER A 169 -2.38 -18.43 4.83
N PHE A 170 -1.92 -17.23 5.15
CA PHE A 170 -0.76 -16.61 4.52
C PHE A 170 0.33 -16.39 5.57
N LYS A 171 1.52 -16.87 5.26
CA LYS A 171 2.73 -16.52 6.01
C LYS A 171 3.38 -15.30 5.40
N VAL A 172 3.84 -14.40 6.25
CA VAL A 172 4.60 -13.23 5.86
C VAL A 172 5.92 -13.23 6.61
N ASP A 173 7.01 -13.31 5.85
CA ASP A 173 8.36 -13.11 6.35
C ASP A 173 8.69 -11.62 6.26
N LYS A 174 8.94 -10.99 7.40
CA LYS A 174 9.45 -9.63 7.48
C LYS A 174 10.96 -9.65 7.62
N LYS A 175 11.68 -9.35 6.54
CA LYS A 175 13.14 -9.34 6.49
C LYS A 175 13.70 -7.92 6.65
N TRP A 176 14.78 -7.80 7.43
CA TRP A 176 15.52 -6.57 7.62
C TRP A 176 16.89 -6.66 6.94
N VAL A 177 17.29 -5.59 6.27
CA VAL A 177 18.64 -5.43 5.69
C VAL A 177 19.24 -4.16 6.27
N GLY A 178 20.29 -4.31 7.08
CA GLY A 178 20.87 -3.26 7.91
C GLY A 178 20.31 -3.27 9.32
N GLN A 179 19.98 -2.11 9.87
CA GLN A 179 19.44 -2.01 11.22
C GLN A 179 18.05 -2.66 11.30
N VAL A 180 17.83 -3.49 12.31
CA VAL A 180 16.53 -4.08 12.60
C VAL A 180 15.64 -3.04 13.29
N GLY A 181 14.41 -2.86 12.83
CA GLY A 181 13.43 -1.98 13.44
C GLY A 181 12.94 -2.50 14.79
N SER A 182 12.21 -1.68 15.53
CA SER A 182 11.61 -2.07 16.81
C SER A 182 10.24 -2.70 16.64
N GLU A 183 9.47 -2.22 15.66
CA GLU A 183 8.06 -2.57 15.47
C GLU A 183 7.61 -2.15 14.06
N ILE A 184 6.74 -2.96 13.46
CA ILE A 184 5.97 -2.59 12.26
C ILE A 184 4.54 -3.10 12.37
N THR A 185 3.66 -2.61 11.51
CA THR A 185 2.32 -3.17 11.32
C THR A 185 2.23 -3.78 9.93
N VAL A 186 2.05 -5.09 9.86
CA VAL A 186 1.77 -5.81 8.60
C VAL A 186 0.28 -5.76 8.33
N VAL A 187 -0.08 -5.47 7.09
CA VAL A 187 -1.46 -5.25 6.63
C VAL A 187 -1.78 -6.27 5.55
N LEU A 188 -2.87 -7.03 5.75
CA LEU A 188 -3.46 -7.89 4.72
C LEU A 188 -4.54 -7.10 3.98
N LYS A 189 -4.51 -7.10 2.65
CA LYS A 189 -5.44 -6.36 1.79
C LYS A 189 -6.07 -7.26 0.72
N SER A 190 -7.23 -6.84 0.24
CA SER A 190 -7.81 -7.27 -1.04
C SER A 190 -8.18 -6.02 -1.84
N GLY A 191 -7.47 -5.77 -2.94
CA GLY A 191 -7.47 -4.47 -3.59
C GLY A 191 -7.04 -3.37 -2.63
N GLU A 192 -7.80 -2.28 -2.57
CA GLU A 192 -7.55 -1.17 -1.63
C GLU A 192 -8.10 -1.41 -0.20
N ARG A 193 -8.89 -2.46 -0.01
CA ARG A 193 -9.52 -2.74 1.28
C ARG A 193 -8.54 -3.44 2.22
N VAL A 194 -8.32 -2.85 3.39
CA VAL A 194 -7.65 -3.49 4.52
C VAL A 194 -8.60 -4.49 5.18
N LEU A 195 -8.14 -5.72 5.33
CA LEU A 195 -8.92 -6.81 5.92
C LEU A 195 -8.47 -7.11 7.35
N GLU A 196 -7.16 -7.18 7.56
CA GLU A 196 -6.58 -7.47 8.88
C GLU A 196 -5.24 -6.75 9.02
N THR A 197 -4.88 -6.38 10.23
CA THR A 197 -3.59 -5.80 10.57
C THR A 197 -2.97 -6.57 11.73
N LYS A 198 -1.65 -6.76 11.68
CA LYS A 198 -0.88 -7.38 12.77
C LYS A 198 0.35 -6.57 13.10
N LYS A 199 0.48 -6.25 14.37
CA LYS A 199 1.69 -5.68 14.94
C LYS A 199 2.75 -6.78 15.05
N VAL A 200 3.96 -6.51 14.58
CA VAL A 200 5.07 -7.44 14.52
C VAL A 200 6.30 -6.78 15.15
N THR A 201 6.97 -7.52 16.01
CA THR A 201 8.10 -7.05 16.81
C THR A 201 9.21 -8.11 16.84
N SER A 202 10.28 -7.85 17.55
CA SER A 202 11.36 -8.83 17.78
C SER A 202 10.89 -10.12 18.49
N ALA A 203 9.72 -10.11 19.13
CA ALA A 203 9.13 -11.33 19.72
C ALA A 203 8.68 -12.35 18.66
N ASP A 204 8.45 -11.89 17.44
CA ASP A 204 8.04 -12.71 16.30
C ASP A 204 9.23 -13.20 15.45
N LEU A 205 10.42 -13.20 16.03
CA LEU A 205 11.65 -13.62 15.35
C LEU A 205 11.51 -15.06 14.82
N LYS A 206 11.74 -15.21 13.51
CA LYS A 206 11.72 -16.51 12.85
C LYS A 206 12.88 -17.39 13.34
N ALA A 207 12.59 -18.60 13.74
CA ALA A 207 13.58 -19.54 14.25
C ALA A 207 14.75 -19.73 13.27
N GLY A 208 15.99 -19.61 13.78
CA GLY A 208 17.21 -19.76 12.99
C GLY A 208 17.63 -18.52 12.22
N THR A 209 16.97 -17.39 12.42
CA THR A 209 17.35 -16.09 11.85
C THR A 209 17.58 -15.05 12.93
N ASN A 210 18.20 -13.93 12.59
CA ASN A 210 18.40 -12.77 13.47
C ASN A 210 17.85 -11.47 12.87
N ASP A 211 17.34 -11.54 11.64
CA ASP A 211 16.92 -10.41 10.82
C ASP A 211 15.54 -10.59 10.16
N THR A 212 14.87 -11.69 10.47
CA THR A 212 13.57 -12.04 9.86
C THR A 212 12.53 -12.32 10.95
N TRP A 213 11.39 -11.66 10.90
CA TRP A 213 10.23 -11.90 11.74
C TRP A 213 9.16 -12.64 10.93
N GLU A 214 8.41 -13.53 11.53
CA GLU A 214 7.34 -14.27 10.87
C GLU A 214 5.99 -13.93 11.47
N VAL A 215 5.01 -13.64 10.62
CA VAL A 215 3.61 -13.47 11.03
C VAL A 215 2.71 -14.27 10.10
N THR A 216 1.61 -14.81 10.64
CA THR A 216 0.65 -15.61 9.87
C THR A 216 -0.74 -15.01 9.99
N PHE A 217 -1.38 -14.73 8.86
CA PHE A 217 -2.82 -14.49 8.75
C PHE A 217 -3.52 -15.83 8.56
N LYS A 218 -4.38 -16.20 9.51
CA LYS A 218 -5.05 -17.51 9.54
C LYS A 218 -6.53 -17.34 9.25
N ALA A 219 -7.15 -18.40 8.70
CA ALA A 219 -8.58 -18.50 8.52
C ALA A 219 -9.19 -17.32 7.74
N VAL A 220 -8.54 -16.88 6.67
CA VAL A 220 -9.11 -15.87 5.76
C VAL A 220 -9.85 -16.56 4.60
N PRO A 221 -11.03 -16.05 4.18
CA PRO A 221 -11.79 -16.65 3.09
C PRO A 221 -10.98 -16.72 1.80
N LYS A 222 -10.93 -17.88 1.14
CA LYS A 222 -10.28 -18.03 -0.17
C LYS A 222 -11.12 -17.45 -1.30
N TYR A 223 -12.44 -17.42 -1.10
CA TYR A 223 -13.42 -16.98 -2.09
C TYR A 223 -14.36 -15.91 -1.49
N ASP A 224 -14.90 -15.07 -2.34
CA ASP A 224 -15.99 -14.16 -1.98
C ASP A 224 -17.33 -14.90 -1.86
N SER A 225 -18.38 -14.19 -1.50
CA SER A 225 -19.73 -14.76 -1.37
C SER A 225 -20.32 -15.31 -2.67
N LEU A 226 -19.74 -14.99 -3.81
CA LEU A 226 -20.16 -15.48 -5.13
C LEU A 226 -19.29 -16.64 -5.62
N GLY A 227 -18.21 -17.01 -4.90
CA GLY A 227 -17.28 -18.07 -5.28
C GLY A 227 -16.12 -17.62 -6.18
N HIS A 228 -15.89 -16.33 -6.33
CA HIS A 228 -14.69 -15.82 -7.01
C HIS A 228 -13.49 -15.86 -6.07
N ILE A 229 -12.32 -16.21 -6.59
CA ILE A 229 -11.08 -16.20 -5.82
C ILE A 229 -10.75 -14.77 -5.36
N ILE A 230 -10.47 -14.61 -4.08
CA ILE A 230 -10.02 -13.35 -3.52
C ILE A 230 -8.50 -13.23 -3.71
N ASN A 231 -8.06 -12.18 -4.40
CA ASN A 231 -6.64 -11.86 -4.54
C ASN A 231 -6.17 -11.07 -3.32
N TYR A 232 -5.29 -11.67 -2.55
CA TYR A 232 -4.69 -11.04 -1.37
C TYR A 232 -3.35 -10.42 -1.69
N THR A 233 -3.08 -9.29 -1.06
CA THR A 233 -1.78 -8.62 -1.04
C THR A 233 -1.42 -8.26 0.40
N VAL A 234 -0.13 -8.08 0.65
CA VAL A 234 0.34 -7.60 1.94
C VAL A 234 1.05 -6.26 1.79
N ASP A 235 1.02 -5.48 2.85
CA ASP A 235 1.69 -4.19 2.93
C ASP A 235 2.20 -4.00 4.36
N GLU A 236 2.96 -2.94 4.61
CA GLU A 236 3.35 -2.55 5.96
C GLU A 236 3.22 -1.04 6.19
N GLN A 237 3.10 -0.70 7.46
CA GLN A 237 3.07 0.67 7.97
C GLN A 237 4.19 0.87 9.01
N ASN A 238 4.52 2.14 9.29
CA ASN A 238 5.49 2.56 10.32
C ASN A 238 6.96 2.18 10.03
N ALA A 239 7.37 2.17 8.75
CA ALA A 239 8.73 1.87 8.33
C ALA A 239 9.40 3.05 7.57
N ALA A 240 9.24 4.28 8.06
CA ALA A 240 9.67 5.51 7.37
C ALA A 240 11.18 5.55 7.03
N ASN A 241 12.03 4.92 7.86
CA ASN A 241 13.49 4.91 7.70
C ASN A 241 14.01 3.79 6.79
N TYR A 242 13.11 3.11 6.08
CA TYR A 242 13.45 1.97 5.24
C TYR A 242 12.89 2.12 3.84
N VAL A 243 13.59 1.54 2.88
CA VAL A 243 13.05 1.24 1.56
C VAL A 243 12.41 -0.13 1.62
N LYS A 244 11.12 -0.18 1.31
CA LYS A 244 10.30 -1.39 1.36
C LYS A 244 10.23 -2.07 -0.02
N GLU A 245 10.36 -3.38 -0.04
CA GLU A 245 10.03 -4.26 -1.17
C GLU A 245 9.09 -5.36 -0.69
N VAL A 246 8.01 -5.61 -1.44
CA VAL A 246 7.06 -6.69 -1.15
C VAL A 246 7.12 -7.71 -2.28
N THR A 247 7.33 -8.98 -1.95
CA THR A 247 7.39 -10.09 -2.89
C THR A 247 6.31 -11.11 -2.56
N ASN A 248 5.51 -11.50 -3.56
CA ASN A 248 4.67 -12.70 -3.49
C ASN A 248 5.51 -13.89 -3.92
N ASN A 249 5.69 -14.87 -3.04
CA ASN A 249 6.54 -16.03 -3.29
C ASN A 249 5.84 -17.12 -4.14
N ASN A 250 4.55 -16.92 -4.49
CA ASN A 250 3.71 -17.85 -5.26
C ASN A 250 3.51 -19.25 -4.63
N ASP A 251 3.79 -19.38 -3.34
CA ASP A 251 3.60 -20.61 -2.54
C ASP A 251 2.60 -20.41 -1.38
N GLY A 252 1.84 -19.32 -1.41
CA GLY A 252 0.95 -18.91 -0.32
C GLY A 252 1.67 -18.11 0.77
N SER A 253 2.87 -17.62 0.50
CA SER A 253 3.61 -16.74 1.40
C SER A 253 4.04 -15.44 0.73
N PHE A 254 4.37 -14.46 1.57
CA PHE A 254 4.91 -13.16 1.15
C PHE A 254 6.20 -12.86 1.90
N THR A 255 7.05 -12.08 1.27
CA THR A 255 8.22 -11.49 1.92
C THR A 255 8.13 -9.97 1.84
N ILE A 256 8.24 -9.29 2.98
CA ILE A 256 8.40 -7.84 3.07
C ILE A 256 9.85 -7.58 3.49
N THR A 257 10.64 -7.00 2.61
CA THR A 257 12.03 -6.63 2.89
C THR A 257 12.13 -5.14 3.15
N ASN A 258 12.66 -4.78 4.32
CA ASN A 258 13.01 -3.41 4.66
C ASN A 258 14.51 -3.24 4.64
N THR A 259 14.98 -2.41 3.72
CA THR A 259 16.39 -2.01 3.64
C THR A 259 16.56 -0.64 4.28
N GLU A 260 17.46 -0.52 5.24
CA GLU A 260 17.83 0.76 5.87
C GLU A 260 18.14 1.81 4.79
N LYS A 261 17.56 3.00 4.95
CA LYS A 261 17.82 4.14 4.05
C LYS A 261 19.11 4.85 4.39
N THR A 262 19.72 5.42 3.37
CA THR A 262 20.74 6.46 3.51
C THR A 262 20.29 7.72 2.76
N VAL A 263 20.75 8.86 3.24
CA VAL A 263 20.48 10.16 2.59
C VAL A 263 21.77 10.64 1.96
N ILE A 264 21.75 10.85 0.66
CA ILE A 264 22.85 11.38 -0.12
C ILE A 264 22.56 12.87 -0.39
N ARG A 265 23.42 13.76 0.17
CA ARG A 265 23.28 15.21 -0.01
C ARG A 265 24.14 15.66 -1.17
N VAL A 266 23.63 16.63 -1.93
CA VAL A 266 24.32 17.21 -3.07
C VAL A 266 24.14 18.72 -3.05
N ASP A 267 25.26 19.44 -3.03
CA ASP A 267 25.29 20.88 -3.29
C ASP A 267 25.57 21.11 -4.78
N LYS A 268 24.66 21.78 -5.48
CA LYS A 268 24.87 22.22 -6.86
C LYS A 268 25.37 23.67 -6.84
N LYS A 269 26.65 23.88 -7.20
CA LYS A 269 27.30 25.19 -7.19
C LYS A 269 27.46 25.75 -8.60
N TRP A 270 27.18 27.04 -8.76
CA TRP A 270 27.33 27.79 -9.99
C TRP A 270 28.48 28.78 -9.86
N LEU A 271 29.43 28.75 -10.81
CA LEU A 271 30.46 29.76 -10.95
C LEU A 271 30.22 30.52 -12.26
N GLY A 272 29.77 31.76 -12.14
CA GLY A 272 29.30 32.60 -13.24
C GLY A 272 27.79 32.74 -13.26
N LYS A 273 27.18 32.73 -14.44
CA LYS A 273 25.73 32.81 -14.60
C LYS A 273 25.06 31.55 -14.03
N VAL A 274 23.97 31.72 -13.31
CA VAL A 274 23.15 30.62 -12.81
C VAL A 274 22.19 30.17 -13.92
N ALA A 275 22.16 28.88 -14.23
CA ALA A 275 21.24 28.32 -15.22
C ALA A 275 19.79 28.25 -14.66
N SER A 276 18.82 28.01 -15.53
CA SER A 276 17.40 27.91 -15.14
C SER A 276 17.07 26.62 -14.40
N GLY A 277 17.85 25.55 -14.61
CA GLY A 277 17.65 24.25 -13.95
C GLY A 277 18.64 23.22 -14.46
N VAL A 278 18.76 22.12 -13.71
CA VAL A 278 19.60 20.97 -14.06
C VAL A 278 19.03 19.68 -13.47
N ALA A 279 19.15 18.57 -14.21
CA ALA A 279 18.83 17.24 -13.71
C ALA A 279 20.08 16.61 -13.09
N ILE A 280 19.97 16.23 -11.82
CA ILE A 280 21.01 15.55 -11.04
C ILE A 280 20.59 14.11 -10.85
N LYS A 281 21.49 13.17 -11.12
CA LYS A 281 21.27 11.73 -11.06
C LYS A 281 22.07 11.11 -9.93
N LEU A 282 21.40 10.26 -9.15
CA LEU A 282 22.04 9.36 -8.21
C LEU A 282 22.38 8.06 -8.95
N MET A 283 23.62 7.61 -8.84
CA MET A 283 24.15 6.46 -9.55
C MET A 283 24.58 5.33 -8.60
N ASN A 284 24.31 4.09 -8.99
CA ASN A 284 24.94 2.90 -8.43
C ASN A 284 25.74 2.23 -9.58
N GLY A 285 27.05 2.46 -9.60
CA GLY A 285 27.88 2.14 -10.77
C GLY A 285 27.38 2.89 -12.02
N SER A 286 27.00 2.17 -13.06
CA SER A 286 26.44 2.75 -14.30
C SER A 286 24.90 2.91 -14.29
N GLN A 287 24.22 2.41 -13.26
CA GLN A 287 22.77 2.45 -13.17
C GLN A 287 22.28 3.75 -12.52
N VAL A 288 21.32 4.43 -13.16
CA VAL A 288 20.59 5.54 -12.54
C VAL A 288 19.60 4.95 -11.51
N VAL A 289 19.73 5.38 -10.26
CA VAL A 289 18.87 4.94 -9.14
C VAL A 289 17.72 5.91 -8.95
N ASP A 290 18.02 7.22 -9.03
CA ASP A 290 17.02 8.28 -8.90
C ASP A 290 17.52 9.52 -9.68
N GLU A 291 16.59 10.37 -10.10
CA GLU A 291 16.88 11.61 -10.80
C GLU A 291 16.00 12.75 -10.28
N LYS A 292 16.60 13.90 -9.98
CA LYS A 292 15.90 15.08 -9.55
C LYS A 292 16.29 16.30 -10.36
N THR A 293 15.30 16.99 -10.89
CA THR A 293 15.51 18.30 -11.53
C THR A 293 15.43 19.39 -10.47
N VAL A 294 16.47 20.20 -10.37
CA VAL A 294 16.58 21.34 -9.46
C VAL A 294 16.66 22.67 -10.20
N ASN A 295 16.19 23.71 -9.60
CA ASN A 295 16.20 25.07 -10.11
C ASN A 295 16.41 26.07 -8.95
N ALA A 296 16.27 27.36 -9.20
CA ALA A 296 16.50 28.40 -8.22
C ALA A 296 15.63 28.30 -6.93
N SER A 297 14.53 27.54 -6.95
CA SER A 297 13.74 27.30 -5.73
C SER A 297 14.47 26.44 -4.70
N ALA A 298 15.49 25.70 -5.13
CA ALA A 298 16.35 24.89 -4.28
C ALA A 298 17.58 25.63 -3.76
N ALA A 299 17.64 26.96 -3.96
CA ALA A 299 18.77 27.79 -3.54
C ALA A 299 18.93 27.74 -2.02
N LYS A 300 20.18 27.59 -1.59
CA LYS A 300 20.58 27.64 -0.18
C LYS A 300 20.29 29.01 0.41
N SER A 301 19.76 29.04 1.63
CA SER A 301 19.47 30.32 2.31
C SER A 301 20.72 31.22 2.34
N GLY A 302 20.61 32.41 1.74
CA GLY A 302 21.71 33.39 1.67
C GLY A 302 22.71 33.15 0.54
N ASP A 303 22.57 32.09 -0.27
CA ASP A 303 23.45 31.80 -1.42
C ASP A 303 22.66 31.33 -2.63
N ALA A 304 22.28 32.25 -3.50
CA ALA A 304 21.52 31.95 -4.72
C ALA A 304 22.34 31.13 -5.76
N SER A 305 23.66 31.07 -5.61
CA SER A 305 24.54 30.33 -6.51
C SER A 305 24.76 28.87 -6.10
N THR A 306 24.25 28.46 -4.93
CA THR A 306 24.32 27.07 -4.46
C THR A 306 22.92 26.55 -4.21
N TRP A 307 22.56 25.45 -4.85
CA TRP A 307 21.28 24.76 -4.68
C TRP A 307 21.48 23.46 -3.95
N GLU A 308 20.56 23.12 -3.02
CA GLU A 308 20.63 21.90 -2.24
C GLU A 308 19.64 20.86 -2.79
N VAL A 309 20.09 19.62 -2.91
CA VAL A 309 19.25 18.46 -3.20
C VAL A 309 19.70 17.26 -2.39
N SER A 310 18.77 16.42 -2.00
CA SER A 310 19.08 15.15 -1.33
C SER A 310 18.33 14.00 -1.98
N PHE A 311 18.93 12.82 -1.96
CA PHE A 311 18.34 11.57 -2.40
C PHE A 311 18.21 10.62 -1.22
N GLU A 312 17.09 9.92 -1.14
CA GLU A 312 16.92 8.79 -0.23
C GLU A 312 17.08 7.50 -1.03
N ALA A 313 17.94 6.61 -0.61
CA ALA A 313 18.20 5.36 -1.29
C ALA A 313 18.50 4.22 -0.32
N PRO A 314 18.39 2.94 -0.72
CA PRO A 314 18.83 1.82 0.11
C PRO A 314 20.30 1.95 0.49
N LYS A 315 20.64 1.75 1.76
CA LYS A 315 22.03 1.75 2.24
C LYS A 315 22.78 0.49 1.83
N TYR A 316 22.03 -0.62 1.63
CA TYR A 316 22.56 -1.95 1.33
C TYR A 316 21.92 -2.53 0.07
N GLY A 317 22.66 -3.38 -0.63
CA GLY A 317 22.14 -4.21 -1.72
C GLY A 317 21.38 -5.45 -1.18
N LYS A 318 20.78 -6.21 -2.09
CA LYS A 318 20.08 -7.47 -1.76
C LYS A 318 21.02 -8.53 -1.15
N ASP A 319 22.33 -8.40 -1.39
CA ASP A 319 23.39 -9.24 -0.81
C ASP A 319 23.84 -8.76 0.58
N GLY A 320 23.22 -7.74 1.14
CA GLY A 320 23.55 -7.16 2.44
C GLY A 320 24.81 -6.28 2.45
N LYS A 321 25.46 -6.06 1.30
CA LYS A 321 26.64 -5.20 1.22
C LYS A 321 26.25 -3.74 1.05
N ALA A 322 27.03 -2.83 1.67
CA ALA A 322 26.82 -1.40 1.52
C ALA A 322 26.95 -0.97 0.05
N ILE A 323 26.00 -0.15 -0.41
CA ILE A 323 26.05 0.44 -1.74
C ILE A 323 26.86 1.73 -1.69
N VAL A 324 27.79 1.88 -2.64
CA VAL A 324 28.54 3.12 -2.84
C VAL A 324 27.90 3.88 -4.00
N TYR A 325 27.25 4.98 -3.65
CA TYR A 325 26.62 5.86 -4.62
C TYR A 325 27.58 6.93 -5.11
N THR A 326 27.37 7.36 -6.36
CA THR A 326 27.97 8.54 -6.96
C THR A 326 26.86 9.43 -7.54
N VAL A 327 27.21 10.66 -7.89
CA VAL A 327 26.28 11.58 -8.52
C VAL A 327 26.83 12.10 -9.84
N THR A 328 25.94 12.41 -10.76
CA THR A 328 26.27 13.08 -12.02
C THR A 328 25.16 14.04 -12.38
N GLU A 329 25.39 14.89 -13.37
CA GLU A 329 24.34 15.76 -13.89
C GLU A 329 24.18 15.64 -15.41
N SER A 330 23.07 16.09 -15.93
CA SER A 330 22.88 16.24 -17.36
C SER A 330 23.69 17.42 -17.88
N ALA A 331 24.44 17.23 -18.97
CA ALA A 331 25.26 18.27 -19.56
C ALA A 331 24.46 19.54 -19.88
N ILE A 332 25.01 20.69 -19.53
CA ILE A 332 24.43 21.99 -19.80
C ILE A 332 25.37 22.73 -20.77
N ALA A 333 24.83 23.19 -21.91
CA ALA A 333 25.59 23.96 -22.87
C ALA A 333 26.15 25.25 -22.23
N GLY A 334 27.45 25.55 -22.45
CA GLY A 334 28.11 26.71 -21.90
C GLY A 334 28.66 26.53 -20.48
N TYR A 335 28.63 25.30 -19.95
CA TYR A 335 29.23 25.00 -18.65
C TYR A 335 30.14 23.78 -18.69
N GLU A 336 31.16 23.81 -17.85
CA GLU A 336 31.99 22.66 -17.46
C GLU A 336 31.58 22.23 -16.06
N ALA A 337 31.28 20.91 -15.90
CA ALA A 337 30.85 20.33 -14.62
C ALA A 337 32.01 19.56 -13.98
N GLU A 338 32.21 19.77 -12.69
CA GLU A 338 33.11 19.02 -11.83
C GLU A 338 32.40 18.48 -10.63
N VAL A 339 32.58 17.18 -10.29
CA VAL A 339 32.00 16.53 -9.11
C VAL A 339 33.09 16.29 -8.09
N SER A 340 32.87 16.69 -6.85
CA SER A 340 33.73 16.49 -5.71
C SER A 340 32.95 16.00 -4.48
N GLY A 341 33.64 15.60 -3.42
CA GLY A 341 33.05 15.06 -2.21
C GLY A 341 32.79 13.56 -2.28
N ASN A 342 32.02 13.05 -1.34
CA ASN A 342 31.70 11.63 -1.21
C ASN A 342 30.34 11.41 -0.54
N GLN A 343 29.87 10.18 -0.54
CA GLN A 343 28.55 9.82 0.02
C GLN A 343 28.39 10.15 1.52
N ALA A 344 29.45 10.08 2.31
CA ALA A 344 29.37 10.29 3.76
C ALA A 344 29.30 11.78 4.14
N GLU A 345 30.02 12.61 3.42
CA GLU A 345 30.14 14.05 3.68
C GLU A 345 29.18 14.88 2.83
N GLY A 346 28.72 14.31 1.73
CA GLY A 346 27.95 14.94 0.67
C GLY A 346 28.80 15.19 -0.58
N PHE A 347 28.11 15.39 -1.69
CA PHE A 347 28.73 15.72 -2.98
C PHE A 347 28.57 17.21 -3.29
N THR A 348 29.50 17.75 -4.05
CA THR A 348 29.37 19.06 -4.68
C THR A 348 29.52 18.90 -6.18
N ILE A 349 28.55 19.37 -6.95
CA ILE A 349 28.62 19.49 -8.40
C ILE A 349 28.82 20.97 -8.74
N THR A 350 29.98 21.34 -9.24
CA THR A 350 30.30 22.71 -9.60
C THR A 350 30.22 22.90 -11.10
N ASN A 351 29.39 23.83 -11.56
CA ASN A 351 29.31 24.25 -12.95
C ASN A 351 29.99 25.59 -13.12
N LYS A 352 31.04 25.58 -13.94
CA LYS A 352 31.77 26.76 -14.33
C LYS A 352 31.26 27.26 -15.70
N ASP A 353 30.80 28.50 -15.74
CA ASP A 353 30.39 29.17 -16.97
C ASP A 353 31.62 29.34 -17.89
N THR A 354 31.49 28.90 -19.15
CA THR A 354 32.56 28.95 -20.15
C THR A 354 32.40 30.11 -21.15
N GLU A 355 31.43 31.03 -20.86
CA GLU A 355 31.20 32.22 -21.70
C GLU A 355 32.46 33.06 -21.79
N LYS A 356 32.80 33.51 -23.00
CA LYS A 356 33.91 34.40 -23.25
C LYS A 356 33.43 35.80 -23.57
N VAL A 357 34.23 36.77 -23.20
CA VAL A 357 34.05 38.17 -23.62
C VAL A 357 35.04 38.49 -24.73
N LYS A 358 34.60 39.26 -25.72
CA LYS A 358 35.44 39.80 -26.78
C LYS A 358 35.76 41.25 -26.44
N ILE A 359 37.05 41.53 -26.27
CA ILE A 359 37.61 42.83 -25.90
C ILE A 359 38.26 43.44 -27.12
N LYS A 360 37.72 44.56 -27.63
CA LYS A 360 38.32 45.28 -28.76
C LYS A 360 39.34 46.27 -28.28
N VAL A 361 40.45 46.40 -29.02
CA VAL A 361 41.51 47.36 -28.77
C VAL A 361 41.90 48.05 -30.06
N ASP A 362 41.74 49.36 -30.12
CA ASP A 362 42.25 50.24 -31.18
C ASP A 362 43.61 50.75 -30.73
N LYS A 363 44.65 50.42 -31.49
CA LYS A 363 46.00 51.01 -31.34
C LYS A 363 46.11 52.22 -32.26
N LYS A 364 46.22 53.41 -31.69
CA LYS A 364 46.29 54.68 -32.43
C LYS A 364 47.64 55.31 -32.36
N TRP A 365 48.13 55.81 -33.52
CA TRP A 365 49.38 56.49 -33.65
C TRP A 365 49.17 57.98 -33.94
N LEU A 366 49.81 58.85 -33.12
CA LEU A 366 49.85 60.27 -33.35
C LEU A 366 51.32 60.67 -33.77
N GLY A 367 51.44 61.07 -35.01
CA GLY A 367 52.71 61.32 -35.67
C GLY A 367 53.19 60.13 -36.50
N LYS A 368 54.48 59.76 -36.45
CA LYS A 368 55.00 58.60 -37.19
C LYS A 368 54.40 57.32 -36.71
N VAL A 369 54.03 56.42 -37.60
CA VAL A 369 53.49 55.11 -37.30
C VAL A 369 54.63 54.17 -36.97
N GLY A 370 54.53 53.40 -35.85
CA GLY A 370 55.55 52.40 -35.49
C GLY A 370 55.47 51.14 -36.37
N GLU A 371 56.48 50.28 -36.31
CA GLU A 371 56.56 49.06 -37.13
C GLU A 371 55.68 47.92 -36.55
N LYS A 372 55.74 47.71 -35.25
CA LYS A 372 54.98 46.70 -34.52
C LYS A 372 54.84 47.04 -33.04
N VAL A 373 53.86 46.53 -32.36
CA VAL A 373 53.71 46.63 -30.91
C VAL A 373 53.05 45.40 -30.35
N THR A 374 53.46 44.95 -29.16
CA THR A 374 52.79 43.88 -28.42
C THR A 374 51.77 44.46 -27.40
N LEU A 375 50.53 44.11 -27.56
CA LEU A 375 49.44 44.47 -26.67
C LEU A 375 49.17 43.31 -25.73
N SER A 376 48.97 43.59 -24.46
CA SER A 376 48.67 42.60 -23.43
C SER A 376 47.31 42.85 -22.83
N LEU A 377 46.54 41.78 -22.69
CA LEU A 377 45.30 41.73 -21.88
C LEU A 377 45.64 41.28 -20.47
N LEU A 378 45.19 42.00 -19.49
CA LEU A 378 45.46 41.70 -18.08
C LEU A 378 44.18 41.48 -17.28
N ASN A 379 44.27 40.55 -16.32
CA ASN A 379 43.32 40.39 -15.20
C ASN A 379 44.09 40.84 -13.92
N GLY A 380 43.78 42.06 -13.46
CA GLY A 380 44.63 42.71 -12.45
C GLY A 380 46.04 42.91 -12.94
N THR A 381 47.03 42.24 -12.31
CA THR A 381 48.43 42.26 -12.69
C THR A 381 48.86 41.06 -13.55
N GLU A 382 48.02 40.07 -13.74
CA GLU A 382 48.29 38.83 -14.50
C GLU A 382 48.05 39.07 -15.99
N VAL A 383 49.04 38.76 -16.84
CA VAL A 383 48.89 38.78 -18.30
C VAL A 383 48.13 37.53 -18.74
N VAL A 384 46.94 37.71 -19.30
CA VAL A 384 46.03 36.63 -19.74
C VAL A 384 46.29 36.22 -21.19
N ASP A 385 46.56 37.21 -22.05
CA ASP A 385 46.83 36.99 -23.47
C ASP A 385 47.67 38.14 -24.03
N THR A 386 48.43 37.87 -25.08
CA THR A 386 49.24 38.88 -25.79
C THR A 386 49.06 38.77 -27.29
N LYS A 387 48.98 39.91 -27.97
CA LYS A 387 48.93 39.96 -29.42
C LYS A 387 49.89 41.03 -29.95
N THR A 388 50.73 40.65 -30.93
CA THR A 388 51.53 41.57 -31.63
C THR A 388 50.86 42.06 -32.90
N VAL A 389 50.70 43.34 -33.05
CA VAL A 389 50.05 44.01 -34.17
C VAL A 389 51.06 44.87 -34.93
N ASP A 390 50.87 44.99 -36.24
CA ASP A 390 51.67 45.78 -37.18
C ASP A 390 50.72 46.44 -38.20
N ALA A 391 51.31 47.02 -39.25
CA ALA A 391 50.55 47.72 -40.30
C ALA A 391 49.52 46.87 -41.04
N ALA A 392 49.66 45.52 -41.00
CA ALA A 392 48.64 44.62 -41.58
C ALA A 392 47.33 44.60 -40.75
N SER A 393 47.36 45.04 -39.49
CA SER A 393 46.24 45.20 -38.61
C SER A 393 45.55 46.59 -38.76
N ALA A 394 45.92 47.39 -39.74
CA ALA A 394 45.36 48.72 -39.97
C ALA A 394 43.86 48.64 -40.24
N LYS A 395 43.05 49.50 -39.55
CA LYS A 395 41.65 49.63 -39.73
C LYS A 395 41.35 50.22 -41.12
N ALA A 396 40.35 49.68 -41.80
CA ALA A 396 40.01 50.08 -43.16
C ALA A 396 39.79 51.60 -43.24
N GLY A 397 40.59 52.28 -44.06
CA GLY A 397 40.55 53.74 -44.22
C GLY A 397 41.31 54.56 -43.16
N GLU A 398 41.96 53.92 -42.17
CA GLU A 398 42.70 54.55 -41.09
C GLU A 398 44.06 53.92 -40.89
N ALA A 399 45.04 54.23 -41.67
CA ALA A 399 46.38 53.62 -41.64
C ALA A 399 47.17 53.86 -40.34
N ASN A 400 46.79 54.84 -39.54
CA ASN A 400 47.37 55.14 -38.22
C ASN A 400 46.61 54.56 -37.04
N THR A 401 45.56 53.78 -37.33
CA THR A 401 44.78 53.06 -36.32
C THR A 401 44.79 51.57 -36.65
N TRP A 402 45.32 50.72 -35.73
CA TRP A 402 45.33 49.28 -35.88
C TRP A 402 44.31 48.64 -34.95
N GLU A 403 43.54 47.66 -35.42
CA GLU A 403 42.49 47.00 -34.67
C GLU A 403 42.86 45.59 -34.27
N VAL A 404 42.66 45.23 -33.01
CA VAL A 404 42.83 43.86 -32.49
C VAL A 404 41.72 43.54 -31.52
N SER A 405 41.39 42.30 -31.35
CA SER A 405 40.46 41.83 -30.31
C SER A 405 41.01 40.64 -29.55
N PHE A 406 40.81 40.61 -28.26
CA PHE A 406 41.11 39.50 -27.39
C PHE A 406 39.79 38.75 -27.06
N GLU A 407 39.89 37.42 -26.84
CA GLU A 407 38.82 36.61 -26.28
C GLU A 407 39.31 36.00 -24.97
N ALA A 408 38.56 36.24 -23.87
CA ALA A 408 38.94 35.78 -22.55
C ALA A 408 37.71 35.32 -21.78
N PRO A 409 37.84 34.44 -20.75
CA PRO A 409 36.74 34.01 -19.93
C PRO A 409 35.99 35.19 -19.30
N LYS A 410 34.64 35.18 -19.36
CA LYS A 410 33.82 36.22 -18.75
C LYS A 410 33.86 36.18 -17.22
N TYR A 411 34.05 34.98 -16.66
CA TYR A 411 34.06 34.75 -15.22
C TYR A 411 35.36 34.13 -14.75
N GLY A 412 35.79 34.51 -13.56
CA GLY A 412 36.98 33.98 -12.88
C GLY A 412 36.69 32.62 -12.19
N LYS A 413 37.76 32.07 -11.57
CA LYS A 413 37.64 30.82 -10.77
C LYS A 413 36.73 30.95 -9.57
N ASP A 414 36.47 32.17 -9.10
CA ASP A 414 35.51 32.47 -8.00
C ASP A 414 34.10 32.71 -8.47
N GLY A 415 33.81 32.59 -9.77
CA GLY A 415 32.51 32.83 -10.38
C GLY A 415 32.15 34.30 -10.56
N LYS A 416 33.05 35.24 -10.24
CA LYS A 416 32.78 36.67 -10.44
C LYS A 416 33.19 37.09 -11.84
N ALA A 417 32.51 38.09 -12.37
CA ALA A 417 32.89 38.68 -13.66
C ALA A 417 34.28 39.29 -13.58
N VAL A 418 35.11 38.97 -14.57
CA VAL A 418 36.47 39.51 -14.68
C VAL A 418 36.44 40.87 -15.35
N VAL A 419 37.14 41.84 -14.74
CA VAL A 419 37.36 43.16 -15.35
C VAL A 419 38.76 43.17 -15.91
N TYR A 420 38.85 43.14 -17.24
CA TYR A 420 40.10 43.16 -17.96
C TYR A 420 40.59 44.58 -18.21
N THR A 421 41.89 44.75 -18.26
CA THR A 421 42.59 45.96 -18.70
C THR A 421 43.56 45.61 -19.80
N VAL A 422 44.06 46.62 -20.51
CA VAL A 422 45.06 46.44 -21.59
C VAL A 422 46.28 47.32 -21.35
N THR A 423 47.40 46.82 -21.78
CA THR A 423 48.64 47.58 -21.79
C THR A 423 49.42 47.23 -23.07
N GLU A 424 50.49 47.98 -23.34
CA GLU A 424 51.44 47.69 -24.44
C GLU A 424 52.86 47.58 -23.95
N SER A 425 53.71 46.94 -24.77
CA SER A 425 55.11 46.99 -24.57
C SER A 425 55.68 48.39 -24.90
N ALA A 426 56.56 48.91 -24.02
CA ALA A 426 57.20 50.22 -24.25
C ALA A 426 57.84 50.30 -25.60
N ILE A 427 57.62 51.40 -26.29
CA ILE A 427 58.25 51.69 -27.59
C ILE A 427 59.12 52.96 -27.46
N ALA A 428 60.38 52.87 -27.82
CA ALA A 428 61.25 54.03 -27.76
C ALA A 428 60.72 55.14 -28.67
N GLY A 429 60.77 56.39 -28.20
CA GLY A 429 60.30 57.58 -28.94
C GLY A 429 58.78 57.79 -28.94
N TYR A 430 58.02 57.00 -28.09
CA TYR A 430 56.57 57.16 -27.93
C TYR A 430 56.15 57.23 -26.47
N GLU A 431 55.16 58.03 -26.22
CA GLU A 431 54.45 58.04 -24.95
C GLU A 431 52.99 57.39 -25.14
N ALA A 432 52.68 56.37 -24.32
CA ALA A 432 51.49 55.61 -24.43
C ALA A 432 50.41 56.08 -23.44
N ALA A 433 49.19 56.27 -23.90
CA ALA A 433 48.03 56.54 -23.07
C ALA A 433 46.91 55.52 -23.38
N VAL A 434 46.32 54.94 -22.34
CA VAL A 434 45.20 53.98 -22.46
C VAL A 434 43.92 54.68 -22.07
N SER A 435 42.88 54.53 -22.85
CA SER A 435 41.54 55.02 -22.61
C SER A 435 40.47 53.99 -22.98
N GLY A 436 39.24 54.19 -22.59
CA GLY A 436 38.14 53.25 -22.83
C GLY A 436 37.97 52.23 -21.72
N ASN A 437 37.19 51.20 -21.97
CA ASN A 437 36.90 50.13 -21.06
C ASN A 437 36.55 48.83 -21.80
N GLN A 438 36.40 47.73 -21.05
CA GLN A 438 36.13 46.41 -21.61
C GLN A 438 34.83 46.34 -22.45
N GLU A 439 33.79 47.09 -22.11
CA GLU A 439 32.50 47.06 -22.78
C GLU A 439 32.50 47.87 -24.08
N ALA A 440 33.07 49.07 -24.04
CA ALA A 440 33.12 49.99 -25.19
C ALA A 440 34.32 49.70 -26.11
N GLY A 441 35.31 48.97 -25.60
CA GLY A 441 36.62 48.80 -26.21
C GLY A 441 37.64 49.76 -25.65
N PHE A 442 38.91 49.42 -25.81
CA PHE A 442 40.06 50.22 -25.37
C PHE A 442 40.70 50.93 -26.57
N THR A 443 41.26 52.08 -26.31
CA THR A 443 42.16 52.77 -27.26
C THR A 443 43.52 52.98 -26.58
N ILE A 444 44.59 52.49 -27.19
CA ILE A 444 45.95 52.79 -26.79
C ILE A 444 46.54 53.76 -27.79
N THR A 445 46.78 54.98 -27.35
CA THR A 445 47.31 56.05 -28.18
C THR A 445 48.79 56.23 -27.91
N ASN A 446 49.62 56.11 -28.96
CA ASN A 446 51.02 56.45 -28.90
C ASN A 446 51.30 57.82 -29.59
N THR A 447 51.85 58.71 -28.80
CA THR A 447 52.24 60.02 -29.27
C THR A 447 53.75 59.98 -29.52
N ASN A 448 54.24 60.32 -30.77
CA ASN A 448 55.62 60.40 -31.06
C ASN A 448 56.28 61.61 -30.33
N THR A 449 57.32 61.31 -29.55
CA THR A 449 58.05 62.33 -28.74
C THR A 449 59.40 62.81 -29.40
N GLU A 450 59.71 62.28 -30.58
CA GLU A 450 60.89 62.75 -31.31
C GLU A 450 60.64 64.22 -31.70
N LYS A 451 61.68 65.07 -31.42
CA LYS A 451 61.73 66.50 -31.80
C LYS A 451 62.44 66.67 -33.12
#